data_4571d23e5d849b4346a67d6d17d8d99c
#
_entry.id   4571d23e5d849b4346a67d6d17d8d99c
#
_cell.length_a   1.000
_cell.length_b   1.000
_cell.length_c   1.000
_cell.angle_alpha   90.00
_cell.angle_beta   90.00
_cell.angle_gamma   90.00
#
_symmetry.space_group_name_H-M   'P 1'
#
loop_
_entity.id
_entity.type
_entity.pdbx_description
1 polymer ?
#
loop_
_entity_poly.entity_id
_entity_poly.type
_entity_poly.pdbx_seq_one_letter_code
_entity_poly.pdbx_strand_id
1 'polypeptide(L)'
;MMIVSASECRDMITKAGRGVGLEASRAADLAAACCLLCAFGRKGCQAALACLADAEGLRLPESPAAGQLFWPQGRAALEGGQAIEMIQAGLAQSAGFGQLDAPPVLLGLAAILAPETGFEMLAGKTLQGRTANGWIDWFGPENGPENGPENGPESGLEFAGDSVWLRRLDRLPDIAARPLLPFSVDPQDWQAICQLAALTYVPESETSRARGAGAGQIDND
;
A
#
# COMPACT_ATOMS: atom_id res chain seq x y z
N MET A 1 -13.13 9.06 -15.57
CA MET A 1 -11.76 8.63 -15.28
C MET A 1 -10.81 9.69 -15.81
N MET A 2 -9.75 10.00 -15.07
CA MET A 2 -8.71 10.97 -15.40
C MET A 2 -7.37 10.25 -15.56
N ILE A 3 -6.54 10.67 -16.50
CA ILE A 3 -5.20 10.11 -16.67
C ILE A 3 -4.21 11.03 -15.95
N VAL A 4 -3.38 10.44 -15.09
CA VAL A 4 -2.28 11.12 -14.40
C VAL A 4 -0.97 10.42 -14.71
N SER A 5 0.16 11.10 -14.59
CA SER A 5 1.45 10.45 -14.72
C SER A 5 1.78 9.61 -13.47
N ALA A 6 2.60 8.57 -13.63
CA ALA A 6 3.03 7.74 -12.51
C ALA A 6 3.78 8.54 -11.44
N SER A 7 4.63 9.50 -11.87
CA SER A 7 5.37 10.37 -10.96
C SER A 7 4.43 11.30 -10.19
N GLU A 8 3.46 11.91 -10.86
CA GLU A 8 2.48 12.78 -10.22
C GLU A 8 1.63 12.01 -9.19
N CYS A 9 1.14 10.82 -9.57
CA CYS A 9 0.39 9.95 -8.66
C CYS A 9 1.21 9.61 -7.41
N ARG A 10 2.47 9.21 -7.59
CA ARG A 10 3.38 8.87 -6.51
C ARG A 10 3.66 10.07 -5.59
N ASP A 11 3.97 11.22 -6.16
CA ASP A 11 4.26 12.43 -5.40
C ASP A 11 3.06 12.90 -4.58
N MET A 12 1.87 12.85 -5.17
CA MET A 12 0.65 13.29 -4.49
C MET A 12 0.25 12.33 -3.36
N ILE A 13 0.32 11.01 -3.56
CA ILE A 13 0.05 10.05 -2.48
C ILE A 13 1.11 10.16 -1.37
N THR A 14 2.40 10.36 -1.71
CA THR A 14 3.45 10.58 -0.70
C THR A 14 3.17 11.84 0.13
N LYS A 15 2.81 12.96 -0.52
CA LYS A 15 2.42 14.20 0.18
C LYS A 15 1.17 13.99 1.04
N ALA A 16 0.15 13.31 0.51
CA ALA A 16 -1.06 13.00 1.27
C ALA A 16 -0.73 12.21 2.54
N GLY A 17 0.08 11.15 2.44
CA GLY A 17 0.54 10.37 3.58
C GLY A 17 1.27 11.22 4.62
N ARG A 18 2.19 12.08 4.18
CA ARG A 18 2.90 13.01 5.07
C ARG A 18 1.97 14.07 5.68
N GLY A 19 1.00 14.54 4.90
CA GLY A 19 0.01 15.53 5.36
C GLY A 19 -0.83 15.02 6.52
N VAL A 20 -1.11 13.73 6.56
CA VAL A 20 -1.81 13.08 7.67
C VAL A 20 -0.86 12.52 8.74
N GLY A 21 0.44 12.76 8.64
CA GLY A 21 1.44 12.42 9.67
C GLY A 21 2.12 11.06 9.51
N LEU A 22 1.99 10.36 8.36
CA LEU A 22 2.82 9.19 8.09
C LEU A 22 4.29 9.57 8.04
N GLU A 23 5.13 8.70 8.58
CA GLU A 23 6.58 8.79 8.40
C GLU A 23 6.94 8.82 6.91
N ALA A 24 7.99 9.55 6.55
CA ALA A 24 8.36 9.78 5.15
C ALA A 24 8.62 8.48 4.36
N SER A 25 9.28 7.50 4.97
CA SER A 25 9.53 6.18 4.37
C SER A 25 8.21 5.45 4.09
N ARG A 26 7.32 5.36 5.08
CA ARG A 26 6.02 4.68 4.95
C ARG A 26 5.10 5.36 3.95
N ALA A 27 5.11 6.70 3.90
CA ALA A 27 4.37 7.45 2.89
C ALA A 27 4.89 7.14 1.48
N ALA A 28 6.20 7.01 1.30
CA ALA A 28 6.81 6.64 0.02
C ALA A 28 6.49 5.18 -0.38
N ASP A 29 6.51 4.26 0.58
CA ASP A 29 6.18 2.85 0.35
C ASP A 29 4.70 2.68 0.00
N LEU A 30 3.80 3.34 0.74
CA LEU A 30 2.37 3.39 0.41
C LEU A 30 2.14 3.92 -1.00
N ALA A 31 2.79 5.03 -1.35
CA ALA A 31 2.66 5.63 -2.67
C ALA A 31 3.15 4.69 -3.77
N ALA A 32 4.29 4.02 -3.57
CA ALA A 32 4.83 3.06 -4.53
C ALA A 32 3.88 1.86 -4.70
N ALA A 33 3.36 1.30 -3.60
CA ALA A 33 2.41 0.19 -3.64
C ALA A 33 1.11 0.58 -4.37
N CYS A 34 0.54 1.75 -4.06
CA CYS A 34 -0.68 2.23 -4.70
C CYS A 34 -0.48 2.55 -6.19
N CYS A 35 0.67 3.11 -6.57
CA CYS A 35 1.03 3.31 -7.98
C CYS A 35 1.16 1.97 -8.71
N LEU A 36 1.76 0.96 -8.09
CA LEU A 36 1.83 -0.38 -8.68
C LEU A 36 0.43 -0.95 -8.90
N LEU A 37 -0.49 -0.81 -7.93
CA LEU A 37 -1.89 -1.19 -8.09
C LEU A 37 -2.55 -0.47 -9.27
N CYS A 38 -2.37 0.85 -9.42
CA CYS A 38 -2.88 1.60 -10.57
C CYS A 38 -2.33 1.06 -11.90
N ALA A 39 -1.04 0.74 -11.97
CA ALA A 39 -0.40 0.17 -13.15
C ALA A 39 -0.96 -1.21 -13.54
N PHE A 40 -1.50 -1.95 -12.57
CA PHE A 40 -2.22 -3.21 -12.78
C PHE A 40 -3.74 -3.01 -13.00
N GLY A 41 -4.20 -1.79 -13.22
CA GLY A 41 -5.61 -1.48 -13.45
C GLY A 41 -6.49 -1.57 -12.21
N ARG A 42 -5.88 -1.48 -11.01
CA ARG A 42 -6.59 -1.49 -9.73
C ARG A 42 -6.80 -0.07 -9.22
N LYS A 43 -7.72 0.08 -8.28
CA LYS A 43 -8.08 1.37 -7.68
C LYS A 43 -7.06 1.81 -6.62
N GLY A 44 -5.81 2.05 -7.04
CA GLY A 44 -4.71 2.39 -6.13
C GLY A 44 -4.97 3.67 -5.33
N CYS A 45 -5.56 4.71 -5.92
CA CYS A 45 -5.91 5.94 -5.20
C CYS A 45 -6.96 5.70 -4.12
N GLN A 46 -8.00 4.90 -4.41
CA GLN A 46 -9.00 4.52 -3.43
C GLN A 46 -8.38 3.72 -2.28
N ALA A 47 -7.47 2.80 -2.59
CA ALA A 47 -6.74 2.03 -1.58
C ALA A 47 -5.84 2.94 -0.71
N ALA A 48 -5.18 3.94 -1.30
CA ALA A 48 -4.42 4.94 -0.55
C ALA A 48 -5.33 5.72 0.41
N LEU A 49 -6.49 6.19 -0.06
CA LEU A 49 -7.46 6.90 0.78
C LEU A 49 -7.95 6.05 1.95
N ALA A 50 -8.21 4.76 1.73
CA ALA A 50 -8.59 3.84 2.80
C ALA A 50 -7.50 3.75 3.89
N CYS A 51 -6.22 3.67 3.49
CA CYS A 51 -5.10 3.70 4.43
C CYS A 51 -4.93 5.03 5.18
N LEU A 52 -5.42 6.14 4.60
CA LEU A 52 -5.24 7.49 5.15
C LEU A 52 -6.49 8.02 5.87
N ALA A 53 -7.61 7.29 5.84
CA ALA A 53 -8.90 7.76 6.34
C ALA A 53 -8.91 8.02 7.87
N ASP A 54 -8.17 7.22 8.65
CA ASP A 54 -8.13 7.30 10.10
C ASP A 54 -6.84 7.95 10.63
N ALA A 55 -6.38 8.96 9.94
CA ALA A 55 -5.10 9.62 10.21
C ALA A 55 -4.98 10.28 11.60
N GLU A 56 -6.08 10.58 12.26
CA GLU A 56 -6.06 11.16 13.62
C GLU A 56 -5.48 10.23 14.70
N GLY A 57 -5.27 8.97 14.36
CA GLY A 57 -4.72 7.95 15.25
C GLY A 57 -3.47 7.28 14.71
N LEU A 58 -2.57 7.97 14.01
CA LEU A 58 -1.26 7.42 13.63
C LEU A 58 -0.45 7.06 14.88
N ARG A 59 -0.88 5.97 15.51
CA ARG A 59 -0.10 5.30 16.55
C ARG A 59 1.13 4.71 15.91
N LEU A 60 2.18 4.60 16.70
CA LEU A 60 3.27 3.68 16.36
C LEU A 60 2.66 2.29 16.09
N PRO A 61 3.18 1.55 15.10
CA PRO A 61 2.68 0.21 14.82
C PRO A 61 2.67 -0.60 16.11
N GLU A 62 1.58 -1.29 16.38
CA GLU A 62 1.50 -2.19 17.52
C GLU A 62 2.45 -3.36 17.26
N SER A 63 3.22 -3.73 18.26
CA SER A 63 4.01 -4.95 18.17
C SER A 63 3.06 -6.15 18.22
N PRO A 64 3.21 -7.13 17.33
CA PRO A 64 2.39 -8.33 17.37
C PRO A 64 2.64 -9.12 18.67
N ALA A 65 1.64 -9.88 19.10
CA ALA A 65 1.79 -10.77 20.24
C ALA A 65 2.98 -11.72 20.04
N ALA A 66 3.75 -11.97 21.10
CA ALA A 66 4.91 -12.85 21.04
C ALA A 66 4.53 -14.24 20.49
N GLY A 67 5.20 -14.67 19.44
CA GLY A 67 5.05 -15.99 18.81
C GLY A 67 4.03 -16.06 17.67
N GLN A 68 3.23 -15.02 17.44
CA GLN A 68 2.34 -14.93 16.27
C GLN A 68 2.37 -13.52 15.71
N LEU A 69 2.67 -13.38 14.42
CA LEU A 69 2.49 -12.10 13.73
C LEU A 69 1.00 -11.89 13.42
N PHE A 70 0.26 -11.37 14.39
CA PHE A 70 -1.16 -11.09 14.24
C PHE A 70 -1.53 -9.72 14.81
N TRP A 71 -2.19 -8.92 14.00
CA TRP A 71 -2.73 -7.62 14.38
C TRP A 71 -4.26 -7.66 14.31
N PRO A 72 -4.98 -7.53 15.44
CA PRO A 72 -6.44 -7.54 15.45
C PRO A 72 -7.06 -6.45 14.58
N GLN A 73 -6.42 -5.29 14.53
CA GLN A 73 -6.74 -4.16 13.66
C GLN A 73 -5.47 -3.76 12.94
N GLY A 74 -5.35 -4.14 11.67
CA GLY A 74 -4.17 -3.84 10.84
C GLY A 74 -4.41 -2.63 9.96
N ARG A 75 -3.36 -1.82 9.81
CA ARG A 75 -3.29 -0.76 8.82
C ARG A 75 -2.20 -1.12 7.82
N ALA A 76 -2.56 -1.28 6.58
CA ALA A 76 -1.61 -1.70 5.56
C ALA A 76 -0.40 -0.77 5.46
N ALA A 77 -0.61 0.55 5.59
CA ALA A 77 0.46 1.54 5.57
C ALA A 77 1.38 1.53 6.80
N LEU A 78 0.96 0.97 7.94
CA LEU A 78 1.73 0.94 9.19
C LEU A 78 2.35 -0.44 9.45
N GLU A 79 1.52 -1.46 9.54
CA GLU A 79 1.94 -2.81 9.91
C GLU A 79 2.32 -3.68 8.71
N GLY A 80 1.84 -3.35 7.50
CA GLY A 80 2.10 -4.16 6.30
C GLY A 80 3.57 -4.28 5.97
N GLY A 81 4.31 -3.17 5.95
CA GLY A 81 5.77 -3.19 5.72
C GLY A 81 6.50 -3.97 6.80
N GLN A 82 6.17 -3.73 8.08
CA GLN A 82 6.76 -4.44 9.21
C GLN A 82 6.51 -5.95 9.12
N ALA A 83 5.30 -6.36 8.76
CA ALA A 83 4.96 -7.77 8.60
C ALA A 83 5.84 -8.44 7.53
N ILE A 84 6.03 -7.78 6.38
CA ILE A 84 6.87 -8.25 5.29
C ILE A 84 8.34 -8.39 5.75
N GLU A 85 8.89 -7.37 6.40
CA GLU A 85 10.26 -7.39 6.93
C GLU A 85 10.47 -8.51 7.94
N MET A 86 9.52 -8.72 8.86
CA MET A 86 9.61 -9.80 9.85
C MET A 86 9.54 -11.19 9.21
N ILE A 87 8.72 -11.37 8.18
CA ILE A 87 8.67 -12.62 7.40
C ILE A 87 9.97 -12.83 6.64
N GLN A 88 10.53 -11.79 6.01
CA GLN A 88 11.82 -11.87 5.31
C GLN A 88 12.97 -12.21 6.26
N ALA A 89 12.96 -11.64 7.47
CA ALA A 89 13.93 -11.95 8.51
C ALA A 89 13.80 -13.38 9.09
N GLY A 90 12.81 -14.15 8.65
CA GLY A 90 12.56 -15.52 9.11
C GLY A 90 11.97 -15.60 10.52
N LEU A 91 11.45 -14.50 11.05
CA LEU A 91 10.81 -14.48 12.39
C LEU A 91 9.43 -15.14 12.37
N ALA A 92 8.80 -15.23 11.19
CA ALA A 92 7.58 -15.96 10.95
C ALA A 92 7.48 -16.39 9.48
N GLN A 93 6.59 -17.33 9.16
CA GLN A 93 6.25 -17.71 7.78
C GLN A 93 5.04 -16.94 7.25
N SER A 94 4.24 -16.38 8.15
CA SER A 94 3.02 -15.65 7.81
C SER A 94 2.71 -14.56 8.83
N ALA A 95 1.92 -13.57 8.38
CA ALA A 95 1.37 -12.50 9.21
C ALA A 95 -0.14 -12.42 8.97
N GLY A 96 -0.91 -12.20 10.03
CA GLY A 96 -2.37 -12.12 10.00
C GLY A 96 -2.87 -10.76 10.46
N PHE A 97 -4.00 -10.34 9.89
CA PHE A 97 -4.69 -9.11 10.23
C PHE A 97 -6.18 -9.42 10.41
N GLY A 98 -6.74 -9.11 11.58
CA GLY A 98 -8.16 -9.37 11.87
C GLY A 98 -9.07 -8.46 11.05
N GLN A 99 -8.77 -7.16 11.05
CA GLN A 99 -9.39 -6.17 10.17
C GLN A 99 -8.25 -5.39 9.50
N LEU A 100 -8.25 -5.33 8.17
CA LEU A 100 -7.25 -4.61 7.40
C LEU A 100 -7.94 -3.54 6.55
N ASP A 101 -7.49 -2.30 6.67
CA ASP A 101 -8.07 -1.12 6.00
C ASP A 101 -8.03 -1.22 4.46
N ALA A 102 -6.93 -1.70 3.90
CA ALA A 102 -6.72 -1.80 2.46
C ALA A 102 -5.93 -3.08 2.07
N PRO A 103 -6.56 -4.26 2.06
CA PRO A 103 -5.88 -5.52 1.72
C PRO A 103 -5.06 -5.47 0.42
N PRO A 104 -5.50 -4.83 -0.69
CA PRO A 104 -4.70 -4.75 -1.91
C PRO A 104 -3.33 -4.10 -1.71
N VAL A 105 -3.21 -3.13 -0.80
CA VAL A 105 -1.96 -2.43 -0.51
C VAL A 105 -0.92 -3.39 0.05
N LEU A 106 -1.33 -4.39 0.83
CA LEU A 106 -0.42 -5.39 1.39
C LEU A 106 0.31 -6.18 0.29
N LEU A 107 -0.39 -6.57 -0.78
CA LEU A 107 0.25 -7.20 -1.95
C LEU A 107 1.15 -6.22 -2.70
N GLY A 108 0.72 -4.97 -2.86
CA GLY A 108 1.54 -3.91 -3.44
C GLY A 108 2.85 -3.72 -2.67
N LEU A 109 2.78 -3.64 -1.34
CA LEU A 109 3.95 -3.54 -0.46
C LEU A 109 4.84 -4.78 -0.58
N ALA A 110 4.28 -5.98 -0.59
CA ALA A 110 5.05 -7.21 -0.74
C ALA A 110 5.82 -7.24 -2.08
N ALA A 111 5.19 -6.80 -3.16
CA ALA A 111 5.83 -6.77 -4.48
C ALA A 111 6.98 -5.76 -4.57
N ILE A 112 6.91 -4.61 -3.85
CA ILE A 112 7.95 -3.57 -3.91
C ILE A 112 9.05 -3.75 -2.86
N LEU A 113 8.69 -4.19 -1.64
CA LEU A 113 9.66 -4.33 -0.53
C LEU A 113 10.41 -5.65 -0.58
N ALA A 114 9.81 -6.67 -1.19
CA ALA A 114 10.37 -8.01 -1.23
C ALA A 114 10.21 -8.66 -2.62
N PRO A 115 10.68 -8.03 -3.71
CA PRO A 115 10.43 -8.52 -5.07
C PRO A 115 10.97 -9.93 -5.31
N GLU A 116 12.06 -10.31 -4.65
CA GLU A 116 12.69 -11.63 -4.78
C GLU A 116 12.06 -12.71 -3.89
N THR A 117 11.03 -12.34 -3.13
CA THR A 117 10.30 -13.24 -2.24
C THR A 117 8.87 -13.39 -2.75
N GLY A 118 8.44 -14.64 -2.94
CA GLY A 118 7.05 -14.91 -3.27
C GLY A 118 6.16 -14.79 -2.05
N PHE A 119 5.05 -14.08 -2.19
CA PHE A 119 4.00 -14.00 -1.17
C PHE A 119 2.66 -14.38 -1.76
N GLU A 120 1.79 -14.89 -0.92
CA GLU A 120 0.37 -15.00 -1.22
C GLU A 120 -0.46 -14.33 -0.14
N MET A 121 -1.58 -13.77 -0.53
CA MET A 121 -2.55 -13.16 0.35
C MET A 121 -3.84 -13.94 0.34
N LEU A 122 -4.34 -14.27 1.53
CA LEU A 122 -5.61 -14.96 1.72
C LEU A 122 -6.57 -14.07 2.51
N ALA A 123 -7.85 -14.06 2.13
CA ALA A 123 -8.93 -13.54 2.95
C ALA A 123 -9.77 -14.75 3.44
N GLY A 124 -9.76 -15.01 4.73
CA GLY A 124 -10.19 -16.29 5.24
C GLY A 124 -9.42 -17.45 4.59
N LYS A 125 -10.12 -18.35 3.90
CA LYS A 125 -9.51 -19.47 3.17
C LYS A 125 -9.31 -19.19 1.68
N THR A 126 -9.75 -18.03 1.18
CA THR A 126 -9.75 -17.70 -0.25
C THR A 126 -8.48 -16.96 -0.63
N LEU A 127 -7.75 -17.50 -1.62
CA LEU A 127 -6.59 -16.85 -2.20
C LEU A 127 -7.03 -15.59 -2.96
N GLN A 128 -6.46 -14.45 -2.60
CA GLN A 128 -6.76 -13.15 -3.21
C GLN A 128 -5.71 -12.72 -4.24
N GLY A 129 -4.46 -13.14 -4.06
CA GLY A 129 -3.39 -12.82 -4.99
C GLY A 129 -2.04 -13.38 -4.55
N ARG A 130 -1.08 -13.29 -5.47
CA ARG A 130 0.33 -13.68 -5.25
C ARG A 130 1.27 -12.62 -5.79
N THR A 131 2.48 -12.58 -5.24
CA THR A 131 3.55 -11.72 -5.75
C THR A 131 4.79 -12.52 -6.07
N ALA A 132 5.51 -12.15 -7.13
CA ALA A 132 6.84 -12.60 -7.43
C ALA A 132 7.52 -11.63 -8.41
N ASN A 133 8.83 -11.39 -8.25
CA ASN A 133 9.64 -10.56 -9.15
C ASN A 133 9.07 -9.15 -9.37
N GLY A 134 8.44 -8.57 -8.34
CA GLY A 134 7.80 -7.25 -8.43
C GLY A 134 6.44 -7.24 -9.15
N TRP A 135 5.90 -8.42 -9.53
CA TRP A 135 4.61 -8.57 -10.18
C TRP A 135 3.55 -9.07 -9.20
N ILE A 136 2.28 -8.73 -9.49
CA ILE A 136 1.12 -9.20 -8.75
C ILE A 136 0.23 -10.00 -9.70
N ASP A 137 -0.12 -11.22 -9.29
CA ASP A 137 -1.19 -12.00 -9.88
C ASP A 137 -2.38 -11.99 -8.93
N TRP A 138 -3.49 -11.41 -9.40
CA TRP A 138 -4.64 -11.12 -8.57
C TRP A 138 -5.79 -12.09 -8.88
N PHE A 139 -6.37 -12.69 -7.85
CA PHE A 139 -7.48 -13.65 -7.94
C PHE A 139 -8.77 -13.16 -7.29
N GLY A 140 -8.81 -11.95 -6.76
CA GLY A 140 -9.98 -11.39 -6.08
C GLY A 140 -11.17 -11.12 -6.99
N PRO A 141 -12.38 -10.93 -6.45
CA PRO A 141 -13.65 -10.89 -7.17
C PRO A 141 -13.77 -9.80 -8.24
N GLU A 142 -12.96 -8.76 -8.21
CA GLU A 142 -13.00 -7.70 -9.22
C GLU A 142 -12.39 -8.11 -10.59
N ASN A 143 -11.75 -9.26 -10.68
CA ASN A 143 -11.18 -9.80 -11.94
C ASN A 143 -11.59 -11.26 -12.17
N GLY A 144 -12.62 -11.74 -11.46
CA GLY A 144 -13.21 -13.06 -11.60
C GLY A 144 -12.31 -14.10 -12.28
N PRO A 145 -11.51 -14.89 -11.57
CA PRO A 145 -10.95 -16.03 -12.24
C PRO A 145 -12.07 -17.05 -12.34
N GLU A 146 -12.47 -17.36 -13.54
CA GLU A 146 -13.21 -18.59 -13.78
C GLU A 146 -12.39 -19.84 -13.37
N ASN A 147 -11.11 -19.67 -12.95
CA ASN A 147 -10.17 -20.76 -12.67
C ASN A 147 -9.16 -20.41 -11.55
N GLY A 148 -9.61 -19.93 -10.40
CA GLY A 148 -8.77 -19.94 -9.19
C GLY A 148 -8.53 -21.41 -8.77
N PRO A 149 -7.36 -21.77 -8.21
CA PRO A 149 -7.14 -23.13 -7.73
C PRO A 149 -8.21 -23.48 -6.68
N GLU A 150 -9.00 -24.51 -6.94
CA GLU A 150 -10.09 -24.98 -6.08
C GLU A 150 -9.61 -25.44 -4.70
N ASN A 151 -8.30 -25.58 -4.50
CA ASN A 151 -7.69 -26.04 -3.27
C ASN A 151 -6.80 -24.94 -2.70
N GLY A 152 -7.34 -24.19 -1.74
CA GLY A 152 -6.51 -23.41 -0.82
C GLY A 152 -5.56 -24.38 -0.09
N PRO A 153 -4.33 -23.96 0.26
CA PRO A 153 -3.37 -24.85 0.90
C PRO A 153 -3.96 -25.37 2.22
N GLU A 154 -3.87 -26.68 2.41
CA GLU A 154 -4.09 -27.36 3.69
C GLU A 154 -3.00 -26.93 4.70
N SER A 155 -3.06 -25.70 5.15
CA SER A 155 -2.26 -25.23 6.29
C SER A 155 -3.16 -25.38 7.53
N GLY A 156 -2.72 -26.12 8.53
CA GLY A 156 -3.44 -26.32 9.79
C GLY A 156 -3.59 -25.05 10.65
N LEU A 157 -3.67 -23.87 10.02
CA LEU A 157 -4.00 -22.60 10.63
C LEU A 157 -5.52 -22.42 10.55
N GLU A 158 -6.19 -22.43 11.68
CA GLU A 158 -7.59 -22.02 11.78
C GLU A 158 -7.66 -20.49 11.55
N PHE A 159 -8.07 -20.08 10.36
CA PHE A 159 -8.29 -18.68 10.02
C PHE A 159 -9.64 -18.23 10.60
N ALA A 160 -9.64 -17.20 11.44
CA ALA A 160 -10.87 -16.56 11.89
C ALA A 160 -11.51 -15.79 10.71
N GLY A 161 -12.72 -16.16 10.34
CA GLY A 161 -13.64 -15.56 9.36
C GLY A 161 -13.06 -14.53 8.36
N ASP A 162 -13.13 -13.23 8.68
CA ASP A 162 -12.79 -12.13 7.77
C ASP A 162 -11.31 -11.68 7.83
N SER A 163 -10.43 -12.47 8.47
CA SER A 163 -9.02 -12.11 8.61
C SER A 163 -8.27 -12.22 7.28
N VAL A 164 -7.33 -11.30 7.10
CA VAL A 164 -6.40 -11.28 5.96
C VAL A 164 -5.05 -11.85 6.40
N TRP A 165 -4.49 -12.72 5.61
CA TRP A 165 -3.19 -13.34 5.87
C TRP A 165 -2.24 -13.10 4.71
N LEU A 166 -1.02 -12.71 5.04
CA LEU A 166 0.11 -12.70 4.13
C LEU A 166 1.05 -13.86 4.48
N ARG A 167 1.35 -14.72 3.52
CA ARG A 167 2.21 -15.89 3.72
C ARG A 167 3.34 -15.90 2.69
N ARG A 168 4.54 -16.21 3.16
CA ARG A 168 5.69 -16.46 2.29
C ARG A 168 5.52 -17.79 1.56
N LEU A 169 5.86 -17.80 0.29
CA LEU A 169 5.89 -19.00 -0.53
C LEU A 169 7.29 -19.62 -0.50
N ASP A 170 7.38 -20.95 -0.46
CA ASP A 170 8.64 -21.69 -0.50
C ASP A 170 9.32 -21.58 -1.87
N ARG A 171 8.54 -21.31 -2.91
CA ARG A 171 9.02 -21.12 -4.29
C ARG A 171 8.34 -19.92 -4.91
N LEU A 172 9.09 -19.18 -5.72
CA LEU A 172 8.53 -18.11 -6.52
C LEU A 172 7.50 -18.67 -7.50
N PRO A 173 6.26 -18.15 -7.52
CA PRO A 173 5.30 -18.49 -8.55
C PRO A 173 5.76 -17.92 -9.91
N ASP A 174 5.43 -18.63 -10.97
CA ASP A 174 5.63 -18.11 -12.33
C ASP A 174 4.51 -17.12 -12.64
N ILE A 175 4.82 -15.83 -12.45
CA ILE A 175 3.89 -14.75 -12.77
C ILE A 175 4.34 -14.11 -14.08
N ALA A 176 3.53 -14.26 -15.12
CA ALA A 176 3.81 -13.65 -16.41
C ALA A 176 3.80 -12.12 -16.30
N ALA A 177 4.85 -11.48 -16.82
CA ALA A 177 4.87 -10.04 -16.98
C ALA A 177 3.73 -9.59 -17.88
N ARG A 178 2.98 -8.57 -17.44
CA ARG A 178 1.86 -8.00 -18.20
C ARG A 178 2.17 -6.54 -18.56
N PRO A 179 1.65 -6.02 -19.68
CA PRO A 179 1.77 -4.60 -19.97
C PRO A 179 1.16 -3.78 -18.81
N LEU A 180 1.91 -2.78 -18.33
CA LEU A 180 1.39 -1.84 -17.37
C LEU A 180 0.37 -0.93 -18.04
N LEU A 181 -0.75 -0.70 -17.37
CA LEU A 181 -1.82 0.13 -17.86
C LEU A 181 -1.53 1.62 -17.61
N PRO A 182 -2.09 2.53 -18.42
CA PRO A 182 -2.08 3.94 -18.09
C PRO A 182 -2.70 4.18 -16.71
N PHE A 183 -2.14 5.13 -15.95
CA PHE A 183 -2.66 5.51 -14.64
C PHE A 183 -3.99 6.24 -14.81
N SER A 184 -5.07 5.48 -14.74
CA SER A 184 -6.43 5.96 -14.82
C SER A 184 -7.02 6.00 -13.41
N VAL A 185 -7.34 7.20 -12.92
CA VAL A 185 -7.84 7.42 -11.57
C VAL A 185 -9.25 7.99 -11.59
N ASP A 186 -10.00 7.73 -10.53
CA ASP A 186 -11.27 8.40 -10.32
C ASP A 186 -11.03 9.88 -9.96
N PRO A 187 -11.71 10.85 -10.59
CA PRO A 187 -11.51 12.27 -10.29
C PRO A 187 -11.84 12.64 -8.83
N GLN A 188 -12.79 11.96 -8.19
CA GLN A 188 -13.13 12.23 -6.79
C GLN A 188 -12.05 11.71 -5.86
N ASP A 189 -11.55 10.49 -6.08
CA ASP A 189 -10.43 9.94 -5.32
C ASP A 189 -9.19 10.82 -5.48
N TRP A 190 -8.92 11.26 -6.71
CA TRP A 190 -7.79 12.16 -6.98
C TRP A 190 -7.91 13.49 -6.26
N GLN A 191 -9.08 14.10 -6.29
CA GLN A 191 -9.35 15.34 -5.55
C GLN A 191 -9.13 15.16 -4.05
N ALA A 192 -9.58 14.06 -3.46
CA ALA A 192 -9.38 13.76 -2.05
C ALA A 192 -7.89 13.59 -1.72
N ILE A 193 -7.12 12.89 -2.55
CA ILE A 193 -5.66 12.79 -2.40
C ILE A 193 -5.01 14.17 -2.43
N CYS A 194 -5.40 15.03 -3.38
CA CYS A 194 -4.89 16.40 -3.48
C CYS A 194 -5.22 17.24 -2.23
N GLN A 195 -6.39 17.08 -1.65
CA GLN A 195 -6.77 17.76 -0.41
C GLN A 195 -5.90 17.33 0.78
N LEU A 196 -5.65 16.03 0.93
CA LEU A 196 -4.73 15.53 1.96
C LEU A 196 -3.30 15.99 1.73
N ALA A 197 -2.84 15.99 0.47
CA ALA A 197 -1.51 16.48 0.11
C ALA A 197 -1.33 17.97 0.43
N ALA A 198 -2.40 18.76 0.32
CA ALA A 198 -2.37 20.19 0.65
C ALA A 198 -2.06 20.46 2.14
N LEU A 199 -2.28 19.50 3.04
CA LEU A 199 -1.92 19.61 4.45
C LEU A 199 -0.40 19.71 4.68
N THR A 200 0.41 19.33 3.70
CA THR A 200 1.88 19.49 3.77
C THR A 200 2.33 20.91 3.44
N TYR A 201 1.48 21.73 2.83
CA TYR A 201 1.85 23.09 2.50
C TYR A 201 1.82 23.96 3.75
N VAL A 202 2.93 24.64 4.01
CA VAL A 202 2.98 25.66 5.05
C VAL A 202 2.01 26.79 4.65
N PRO A 203 1.05 27.17 5.51
CA PRO A 203 0.19 28.31 5.20
C PRO A 203 1.05 29.54 4.88
N GLU A 204 0.71 30.25 3.82
CA GLU A 204 1.37 31.54 3.53
C GLU A 204 1.18 32.47 4.73
N SER A 205 2.27 32.78 5.43
CA SER A 205 2.27 33.82 6.44
C SER A 205 2.62 35.18 5.82
N GLU A 206 2.11 36.26 6.39
CA GLU A 206 2.53 37.62 5.97
C GLU A 206 4.04 37.78 6.05
N THR A 207 4.69 37.12 7.00
CA THR A 207 6.14 37.08 7.16
C THR A 207 6.85 36.37 5.99
N SER A 208 6.28 35.26 5.48
CA SER A 208 6.86 34.56 4.33
C SER A 208 6.68 35.34 3.03
N ARG A 209 5.55 36.06 2.87
CA ARG A 209 5.32 36.98 1.75
C ARG A 209 6.27 38.17 1.80
N ALA A 210 6.45 38.77 2.99
CA ALA A 210 7.34 39.92 3.17
C ALA A 210 8.83 39.57 2.98
N ARG A 211 9.21 38.32 3.26
CA ARG A 211 10.60 37.85 3.05
C ARG A 211 10.87 37.33 1.65
N GLY A 212 9.87 37.36 0.75
CA GLY A 212 10.04 36.99 -0.64
C GLY A 212 10.54 35.59 -0.81
N ALA A 213 9.70 34.59 -0.43
CA ALA A 213 10.01 33.21 -0.81
C ALA A 213 9.98 33.10 -2.34
N GLY A 214 11.11 33.29 -2.97
CA GLY A 214 11.31 33.21 -4.43
C GLY A 214 11.55 34.51 -5.18
N ALA A 215 11.39 35.68 -4.58
CA ALA A 215 11.89 36.94 -5.18
C ALA A 215 13.30 37.20 -4.64
N GLY A 216 14.30 36.56 -5.24
CA GLY A 216 15.68 36.99 -5.07
C GLY A 216 15.74 38.48 -5.35
N GLN A 217 16.30 39.27 -4.43
CA GLN A 217 16.71 40.61 -4.76
C GLN A 217 17.57 40.49 -6.01
N ILE A 218 17.19 41.21 -7.07
CA ILE A 218 17.98 41.33 -8.26
C ILE A 218 19.28 41.94 -7.78
N ASP A 219 20.38 41.21 -7.82
CA ASP A 219 21.71 41.78 -7.75
C ASP A 219 21.86 42.66 -8.98
N ASN A 220 21.62 43.95 -8.78
CA ASN A 220 22.09 44.99 -9.68
C ASN A 220 23.47 45.41 -9.18
N ASP A 221 24.50 44.84 -9.78
CA ASP A 221 25.82 45.45 -9.98
C ASP A 221 26.47 44.89 -11.24
#